data_1290047b1c589652a72147c5b0eeb01c
#
_entry.id   1290047b1c589652a72147c5b0eeb01c
#
_cell.length_a   1.000
_cell.length_b   1.000
_cell.length_c   1.000
_cell.angle_alpha   90.00
_cell.angle_beta   90.00
_cell.angle_gamma   90.00
#
_symmetry.space_group_name_H-M   'P 1'
#
loop_
_entity.id
_entity.type
_entity.pdbx_description
1 polymer ?
#
loop_
_entity_poly.entity_id
_entity_poly.type
_entity_poly.pdbx_seq_one_letter_code
_entity_poly.pdbx_strand_id
1 'polypeptide(L)'
;MKSERFIVAGLWMIATSLVLLVVYLGWRVNGTAAATPVPTVEDVRVTPSLAPEILAADMPAFELSSQLHAIRREITINTIIPSRPREETVEYTVEKGDSVFGIAKKFNIKPETVLWANEDQLNDSPDMLSPGMLLKIPPVDGVYYKWKENDTLDSVAGQFKAKAEDILNWPGNKMDLTNPEVKLDEWVMVPGGQREFRSWIVPQIARGKAGVSKSVYGPGACEGSYDGAYGSGSFTWPSASTVLSGNDFWSGHLGIDIAAYVGDSVFASDSGVIVFAGWSTGGYGNMVMIDHGNGYQTVYAHLSAVGVGCGQSVYQGNYIGSAGNTGNSTGPHIHFEVRIWGQFVNPWYVLP
;
A
#
# COMPACT_ATOMS: atom_id res chain seq x y z
N MET A 1 -52.23 12.88 -8.16
CA MET A 1 -51.32 13.37 -9.24
C MET A 1 -50.83 14.81 -9.13
N LYS A 2 -51.60 15.80 -8.67
CA LYS A 2 -51.09 17.19 -8.53
C LYS A 2 -50.22 17.39 -7.30
N SER A 3 -50.48 16.73 -6.16
CA SER A 3 -49.68 16.86 -4.92
C SER A 3 -48.26 16.25 -5.01
N GLU A 4 -48.10 15.17 -5.71
CA GLU A 4 -46.76 14.51 -5.85
C GLU A 4 -45.77 15.37 -6.65
N ARG A 5 -46.24 16.13 -7.65
CA ARG A 5 -45.40 17.04 -8.44
C ARG A 5 -44.82 18.18 -7.62
N PHE A 6 -45.57 18.67 -6.61
CA PHE A 6 -45.11 19.73 -5.70
C PHE A 6 -44.08 19.22 -4.70
N ILE A 7 -44.22 17.97 -4.22
CA ILE A 7 -43.26 17.36 -3.30
C ILE A 7 -41.92 17.11 -4.02
N VAL A 8 -41.94 16.58 -5.24
CA VAL A 8 -40.75 16.35 -6.05
C VAL A 8 -40.05 17.66 -6.39
N ALA A 9 -40.78 18.71 -6.77
CA ALA A 9 -40.21 20.02 -7.04
C ALA A 9 -39.59 20.66 -5.78
N GLY A 10 -40.17 20.46 -4.60
CA GLY A 10 -39.61 20.92 -3.33
C GLY A 10 -38.30 20.21 -2.97
N LEU A 11 -38.22 18.90 -3.18
CA LEU A 11 -37.01 18.11 -2.95
C LEU A 11 -35.87 18.53 -3.88
N TRP A 12 -36.18 18.82 -5.15
CA TRP A 12 -35.15 19.31 -6.11
C TRP A 12 -34.64 20.71 -5.73
N MET A 13 -35.48 21.60 -5.22
CA MET A 13 -35.04 22.92 -4.75
C MET A 13 -34.14 22.82 -3.51
N ILE A 14 -34.41 21.90 -2.59
CA ILE A 14 -33.55 21.67 -1.41
C ILE A 14 -32.20 21.10 -1.85
N ALA A 15 -32.20 20.13 -2.76
CA ALA A 15 -30.96 19.52 -3.25
C ALA A 15 -30.06 20.54 -3.99
N THR A 16 -30.65 21.39 -4.83
CA THR A 16 -29.88 22.43 -5.54
C THR A 16 -29.34 23.50 -4.59
N SER A 17 -30.11 23.89 -3.56
CA SER A 17 -29.63 24.83 -2.53
C SER A 17 -28.47 24.27 -1.72
N LEU A 18 -28.50 22.98 -1.42
CA LEU A 18 -27.40 22.30 -0.69
C LEU A 18 -26.11 22.22 -1.52
N VAL A 19 -26.22 21.94 -2.81
CA VAL A 19 -25.06 21.93 -3.74
C VAL A 19 -24.47 23.33 -3.86
N LEU A 20 -25.28 24.36 -3.99
CA LEU A 20 -24.82 25.76 -4.05
C LEU A 20 -24.13 26.20 -2.75
N LEU A 21 -24.63 25.74 -1.60
CA LEU A 21 -24.00 26.01 -0.30
C LEU A 21 -22.60 25.36 -0.19
N VAL A 22 -22.47 24.11 -0.63
CA VAL A 22 -21.19 23.39 -0.61
C VAL A 22 -20.19 24.07 -1.55
N VAL A 23 -20.60 24.46 -2.75
CA VAL A 23 -19.75 25.21 -3.69
C VAL A 23 -19.32 26.55 -3.11
N TYR A 24 -20.25 27.29 -2.48
CA TYR A 24 -19.95 28.59 -1.84
C TYR A 24 -18.98 28.44 -0.67
N LEU A 25 -19.15 27.41 0.19
CA LEU A 25 -18.26 27.13 1.30
C LEU A 25 -16.88 26.68 0.80
N GLY A 26 -16.81 25.84 -0.24
CA GLY A 26 -15.55 25.44 -0.88
C GLY A 26 -14.80 26.63 -1.49
N TRP A 27 -15.52 27.58 -2.11
CA TRP A 27 -14.92 28.80 -2.65
C TRP A 27 -14.38 29.73 -1.55
N ARG A 28 -15.07 29.83 -0.42
CA ARG A 28 -14.63 30.63 0.73
C ARG A 28 -13.39 30.06 1.41
N VAL A 29 -13.26 28.75 1.48
CA VAL A 29 -12.09 28.09 2.09
C VAL A 29 -10.85 28.21 1.21
N ASN A 30 -11.00 28.16 -0.11
CA ASN A 30 -9.87 28.32 -1.04
C ASN A 30 -9.53 29.79 -1.37
N GLY A 31 -10.37 30.76 -1.00
CA GLY A 31 -10.19 32.18 -1.34
C GLY A 31 -9.33 33.00 -0.36
N THR A 32 -8.79 32.41 0.73
CA THR A 32 -8.03 33.14 1.75
C THR A 32 -6.58 32.69 1.93
N ALA A 33 -5.96 32.06 0.92
CA ALA A 33 -4.53 31.96 0.90
C ALA A 33 -3.92 33.30 0.45
N ALA A 34 -3.80 34.25 1.39
CA ALA A 34 -3.02 35.46 1.19
C ALA A 34 -1.56 35.06 0.98
N ALA A 35 -1.02 35.32 -0.21
CA ALA A 35 0.39 35.20 -0.49
C ALA A 35 1.15 36.13 0.46
N THR A 36 1.99 35.58 1.30
CA THR A 36 2.96 36.35 2.08
C THR A 36 3.92 37.04 1.09
N PRO A 37 4.11 38.36 1.17
CA PRO A 37 5.05 39.06 0.30
C PRO A 37 6.48 38.59 0.60
N VAL A 38 7.17 38.13 -0.42
CA VAL A 38 8.61 37.89 -0.40
C VAL A 38 9.27 39.26 -0.13
N PRO A 39 10.17 39.39 0.87
CA PRO A 39 10.89 40.65 1.07
C PRO A 39 11.78 40.89 -0.15
N THR A 40 11.50 41.95 -0.87
CA THR A 40 12.40 42.53 -1.87
C THR A 40 13.65 43.03 -1.18
N VAL A 41 14.79 42.50 -1.59
CA VAL A 41 16.11 43.02 -1.19
C VAL A 41 16.20 44.45 -1.73
N GLU A 42 16.14 45.45 -0.84
CA GLU A 42 16.47 46.83 -1.19
C GLU A 42 17.94 46.87 -1.63
N ASP A 43 18.14 47.42 -2.85
CA ASP A 43 19.46 47.79 -3.35
C ASP A 43 20.11 48.79 -2.37
N VAL A 44 20.98 48.29 -1.52
CA VAL A 44 21.87 49.16 -0.70
C VAL A 44 22.88 49.78 -1.66
N ARG A 45 22.57 50.99 -2.13
CA ARG A 45 23.56 51.85 -2.77
C ARG A 45 24.64 52.17 -1.73
N VAL A 46 25.75 51.46 -1.84
CA VAL A 46 26.99 51.81 -1.14
C VAL A 46 27.54 53.10 -1.80
N THR A 47 27.30 54.24 -1.17
CA THR A 47 28.03 55.47 -1.50
C THR A 47 29.48 55.25 -1.12
N PRO A 48 30.46 55.53 -2.03
CA PRO A 48 31.86 55.46 -1.63
C PRO A 48 32.15 56.55 -0.60
N SER A 49 32.37 56.13 0.63
CA SER A 49 32.95 57.00 1.67
C SER A 49 34.39 57.30 1.28
N LEU A 50 34.71 58.60 1.19
CA LEU A 50 36.09 59.09 1.03
C LEU A 50 36.96 58.46 2.13
N ALA A 51 37.99 57.75 1.70
CA ALA A 51 38.94 57.15 2.61
C ALA A 51 39.61 58.29 3.45
N PRO A 52 39.72 58.17 4.76
CA PRO A 52 40.57 59.08 5.53
C PRO A 52 42.03 58.85 5.12
N GLU A 53 42.71 59.93 4.80
CA GLU A 53 44.13 59.98 4.55
C GLU A 53 44.85 59.46 5.80
N ILE A 54 45.31 58.25 5.78
CA ILE A 54 46.11 57.68 6.87
C ILE A 54 47.51 58.22 6.71
N LEU A 55 47.87 59.21 7.61
CA LEU A 55 49.21 59.60 7.82
C LEU A 55 50.08 58.37 8.08
N ALA A 56 51.11 58.22 7.28
CA ALA A 56 52.11 57.17 7.45
C ALA A 56 52.95 57.48 8.71
N ALA A 57 52.48 57.00 9.85
CA ALA A 57 53.21 57.07 11.11
C ALA A 57 53.36 55.63 11.63
N ASP A 58 54.61 55.16 11.63
CA ASP A 58 55.14 54.02 12.39
C ASP A 58 54.32 52.71 12.35
N MET A 59 54.39 52.00 11.23
CA MET A 59 54.16 50.55 11.29
C MET A 59 55.42 49.89 11.85
N PRO A 60 55.30 49.10 12.92
CA PRO A 60 56.41 48.25 13.37
C PRO A 60 56.79 47.31 12.27
N ALA A 61 58.08 47.12 12.02
CA ALA A 61 58.56 46.16 11.01
C ALA A 61 57.95 44.78 11.25
N PHE A 62 57.22 44.31 10.26
CA PHE A 62 56.65 42.96 10.28
C PHE A 62 57.81 41.96 10.11
N GLU A 63 58.32 41.44 11.23
CA GLU A 63 59.22 40.28 11.18
C GLU A 63 58.46 39.10 10.63
N LEU A 64 58.78 38.66 9.41
CA LEU A 64 58.38 37.38 8.89
C LEU A 64 58.98 36.29 9.78
N SER A 65 58.28 35.87 10.83
CA SER A 65 58.62 34.65 11.51
C SER A 65 58.41 33.49 10.50
N SER A 66 59.46 32.75 10.22
CA SER A 66 59.52 31.67 9.26
C SER A 66 58.72 30.40 9.69
N GLN A 67 57.65 30.59 10.45
CA GLN A 67 56.69 29.55 10.71
C GLN A 67 55.45 29.78 9.82
N LEU A 68 55.60 29.45 8.54
CA LEU A 68 54.47 29.20 7.67
C LEU A 68 53.71 28.00 8.23
N HIS A 69 52.77 28.28 9.16
CA HIS A 69 51.73 27.34 9.45
C HIS A 69 50.82 27.29 8.21
N ALA A 70 51.15 26.41 7.26
CA ALA A 70 50.28 26.10 6.16
C ALA A 70 48.98 25.62 6.75
N ILE A 71 47.93 26.44 6.70
CA ILE A 71 46.58 26.01 6.97
C ILE A 71 46.27 24.97 5.92
N ARG A 72 46.41 23.69 6.30
CA ARG A 72 45.97 22.58 5.46
C ARG A 72 44.45 22.70 5.34
N ARG A 73 43.95 23.26 4.26
CA ARG A 73 42.55 23.12 3.90
C ARG A 73 42.30 21.65 3.58
N GLU A 74 41.81 20.90 4.54
CA GLU A 74 41.13 19.63 4.22
C GLU A 74 39.82 20.02 3.53
N ILE A 75 39.82 19.96 2.22
CA ILE A 75 38.60 20.04 1.44
C ILE A 75 37.96 18.67 1.60
N THR A 76 37.07 18.50 2.57
CA THR A 76 36.16 17.38 2.61
C THR A 76 35.15 17.65 1.49
N ILE A 77 35.38 17.07 0.34
CA ILE A 77 34.41 17.07 -0.74
C ILE A 77 33.29 16.10 -0.31
N ASN A 78 32.31 16.59 0.45
CA ASN A 78 31.05 15.89 0.66
C ASN A 78 30.21 16.02 -0.63
N THR A 79 30.70 15.44 -1.71
CA THR A 79 29.88 15.15 -2.86
C THR A 79 29.03 13.93 -2.50
N ILE A 80 27.78 14.19 -2.09
CA ILE A 80 26.74 13.16 -2.20
C ILE A 80 26.59 12.94 -3.69
N ILE A 81 27.28 11.92 -4.23
CA ILE A 81 27.01 11.46 -5.60
C ILE A 81 25.60 10.89 -5.52
N PRO A 82 24.57 11.50 -6.17
CA PRO A 82 23.28 10.90 -6.22
C PRO A 82 23.46 9.48 -6.80
N SER A 83 22.99 8.47 -6.10
CA SER A 83 22.97 7.12 -6.64
C SER A 83 22.22 7.21 -7.98
N ARG A 84 22.88 6.82 -9.08
CA ARG A 84 22.20 6.76 -10.38
C ARG A 84 20.96 5.88 -10.21
N PRO A 85 19.79 6.34 -10.67
CA PRO A 85 18.63 5.46 -10.74
C PRO A 85 19.01 4.17 -11.46
N ARG A 86 18.57 3.04 -10.96
CA ARG A 86 18.76 1.77 -11.67
C ARG A 86 18.01 1.84 -13.00
N GLU A 87 18.59 1.31 -14.05
CA GLU A 87 17.95 1.22 -15.36
C GLU A 87 17.56 -0.22 -15.68
N GLU A 88 18.22 -1.19 -15.05
CA GLU A 88 18.01 -2.63 -15.29
C GLU A 88 17.34 -3.31 -14.08
N THR A 89 16.58 -4.35 -14.38
CA THR A 89 16.04 -5.28 -13.38
C THR A 89 17.18 -6.06 -12.75
N VAL A 90 17.15 -6.22 -11.43
CA VAL A 90 18.12 -7.02 -10.68
C VAL A 90 17.47 -8.25 -10.07
N GLU A 91 18.25 -9.29 -9.86
CA GLU A 91 17.81 -10.48 -9.12
C GLU A 91 18.07 -10.28 -7.63
N TYR A 92 17.11 -10.68 -6.81
CA TYR A 92 17.20 -10.63 -5.36
C TYR A 92 16.81 -11.97 -4.74
N THR A 93 17.70 -12.55 -3.95
CA THR A 93 17.38 -13.76 -3.18
C THR A 93 16.69 -13.36 -1.88
N VAL A 94 15.49 -13.87 -1.68
CA VAL A 94 14.68 -13.61 -0.47
C VAL A 94 15.37 -14.15 0.77
N GLU A 95 15.53 -13.30 1.77
CA GLU A 95 16.14 -13.64 3.06
C GLU A 95 15.07 -13.97 4.10
N LYS A 96 15.47 -14.63 5.20
CA LYS A 96 14.55 -14.90 6.30
C LYS A 96 14.09 -13.60 6.97
N GLY A 97 12.79 -13.39 7.01
CA GLY A 97 12.16 -12.19 7.58
C GLY A 97 11.84 -11.10 6.55
N ASP A 98 12.16 -11.35 5.27
CA ASP A 98 11.70 -10.49 4.19
C ASP A 98 10.19 -10.60 3.98
N SER A 99 9.59 -9.51 3.54
CA SER A 99 8.24 -9.44 3.00
C SER A 99 8.26 -8.70 1.68
N VAL A 100 7.25 -8.90 0.84
CA VAL A 100 7.10 -8.15 -0.43
C VAL A 100 7.15 -6.65 -0.18
N PHE A 101 6.48 -6.18 0.87
CA PHE A 101 6.50 -4.77 1.29
C PHE A 101 7.91 -4.31 1.72
N GLY A 102 8.60 -5.12 2.52
CA GLY A 102 9.97 -4.83 2.97
C GLY A 102 10.97 -4.76 1.82
N ILE A 103 10.90 -5.72 0.89
CA ILE A 103 11.73 -5.75 -0.32
C ILE A 103 11.45 -4.53 -1.19
N ALA A 104 10.17 -4.21 -1.45
CA ALA A 104 9.79 -3.03 -2.22
C ALA A 104 10.37 -1.74 -1.63
N LYS A 105 10.26 -1.57 -0.31
CA LYS A 105 10.86 -0.44 0.42
C LYS A 105 12.38 -0.39 0.29
N LYS A 106 13.07 -1.54 0.39
CA LYS A 106 14.53 -1.66 0.24
C LYS A 106 14.98 -1.18 -1.14
N PHE A 107 14.21 -1.43 -2.18
CA PHE A 107 14.52 -1.05 -3.55
C PHE A 107 13.85 0.25 -4.03
N ASN A 108 13.10 0.92 -3.15
CA ASN A 108 12.36 2.18 -3.43
C ASN A 108 11.41 2.05 -4.62
N ILE A 109 10.63 0.96 -4.64
CA ILE A 109 9.54 0.70 -5.59
C ILE A 109 8.29 0.29 -4.82
N LYS A 110 7.15 0.23 -5.51
CA LYS A 110 5.90 -0.22 -4.93
C LYS A 110 5.88 -1.75 -4.79
N PRO A 111 5.23 -2.29 -3.74
CA PRO A 111 5.09 -3.73 -3.56
C PRO A 111 4.34 -4.41 -4.72
N GLU A 112 3.40 -3.70 -5.36
CA GLU A 112 2.72 -4.15 -6.57
C GLU A 112 3.70 -4.49 -7.69
N THR A 113 4.71 -3.64 -7.88
CA THR A 113 5.75 -3.84 -8.91
C THR A 113 6.52 -5.14 -8.68
N VAL A 114 6.84 -5.46 -7.42
CA VAL A 114 7.52 -6.71 -7.05
C VAL A 114 6.62 -7.92 -7.35
N LEU A 115 5.33 -7.87 -6.97
CA LEU A 115 4.39 -8.95 -7.24
C LEU A 115 4.20 -9.18 -8.74
N TRP A 116 3.99 -8.12 -9.50
CA TRP A 116 3.73 -8.21 -10.94
C TRP A 116 4.94 -8.74 -11.72
N ALA A 117 6.16 -8.41 -11.30
CA ALA A 117 7.37 -8.91 -11.94
C ALA A 117 7.64 -10.40 -11.65
N ASN A 118 6.99 -10.96 -10.62
CA ASN A 118 7.20 -12.33 -10.14
C ASN A 118 5.88 -13.11 -10.04
N GLU A 119 4.92 -12.81 -10.91
CA GLU A 119 3.60 -13.48 -10.90
C GLU A 119 3.70 -14.99 -11.00
N ASP A 120 4.64 -15.48 -11.81
CA ASP A 120 4.90 -16.90 -12.03
C ASP A 120 5.24 -17.66 -10.74
N GLN A 121 5.86 -17.00 -9.77
CA GLN A 121 6.26 -17.56 -8.49
C GLN A 121 5.31 -17.19 -7.35
N LEU A 122 4.84 -15.93 -7.34
CA LEU A 122 4.05 -15.37 -6.24
C LEU A 122 2.53 -15.44 -6.48
N ASN A 123 2.09 -15.72 -7.71
CA ASN A 123 0.67 -15.86 -8.07
C ASN A 123 -0.23 -14.71 -7.54
N ASP A 124 0.30 -13.47 -7.60
CA ASP A 124 -0.28 -12.24 -7.06
C ASP A 124 -0.54 -12.27 -5.53
N SER A 125 0.06 -13.20 -4.80
CA SER A 125 -0.07 -13.29 -3.35
C SER A 125 1.25 -12.97 -2.66
N PRO A 126 1.32 -11.95 -1.79
CA PRO A 126 2.52 -11.66 -1.00
C PRO A 126 2.86 -12.78 -0.01
N ASP A 127 1.86 -13.59 0.37
CA ASP A 127 2.01 -14.69 1.33
C ASP A 127 2.72 -15.92 0.73
N MET A 128 2.90 -15.92 -0.59
CA MET A 128 3.69 -16.95 -1.29
C MET A 128 5.18 -16.73 -1.23
N LEU A 129 5.64 -15.61 -0.64
CA LEU A 129 7.05 -15.29 -0.52
C LEU A 129 7.76 -16.25 0.43
N SER A 130 8.81 -16.91 -0.03
CA SER A 130 9.59 -17.86 0.78
C SER A 130 11.09 -17.54 0.74
N PRO A 131 11.83 -17.70 1.86
CA PRO A 131 13.27 -17.57 1.87
C PRO A 131 13.94 -18.49 0.83
N GLY A 132 14.91 -17.93 0.11
CA GLY A 132 15.64 -18.61 -0.97
C GLY A 132 15.02 -18.44 -2.35
N MET A 133 13.83 -17.87 -2.49
CA MET A 133 13.29 -17.50 -3.80
C MET A 133 14.15 -16.45 -4.48
N LEU A 134 14.31 -16.57 -5.79
CA LEU A 134 15.01 -15.59 -6.62
C LEU A 134 13.97 -14.69 -7.31
N LEU A 135 13.86 -13.45 -6.87
CA LEU A 135 12.91 -12.48 -7.40
C LEU A 135 13.56 -11.53 -8.39
N LYS A 136 12.81 -11.18 -9.42
CA LYS A 136 13.12 -10.07 -10.33
C LYS A 136 12.64 -8.77 -9.72
N ILE A 137 13.55 -7.81 -9.52
CA ILE A 137 13.25 -6.50 -8.93
C ILE A 137 13.41 -5.42 -9.99
N PRO A 138 12.32 -4.90 -10.54
CA PRO A 138 12.35 -3.84 -11.53
C PRO A 138 13.02 -2.56 -11.00
N PRO A 139 13.57 -1.72 -11.91
CA PRO A 139 14.27 -0.49 -11.53
C PRO A 139 13.35 0.63 -11.07
N VAL A 140 12.11 0.64 -11.54
CA VAL A 140 11.07 1.66 -11.25
C VAL A 140 9.71 1.01 -11.11
N ASP A 141 8.75 1.78 -10.60
CA ASP A 141 7.35 1.36 -10.53
C ASP A 141 6.77 1.09 -11.91
N GLY A 142 6.06 -0.03 -12.04
CA GLY A 142 5.42 -0.43 -13.29
C GLY A 142 5.32 -1.94 -13.44
N VAL A 143 5.17 -2.38 -14.67
CA VAL A 143 5.05 -3.81 -15.02
C VAL A 143 6.28 -4.26 -15.80
N TYR A 144 6.91 -5.35 -15.37
CA TYR A 144 7.99 -6.01 -16.11
C TYR A 144 7.36 -7.12 -16.94
N TYR A 145 7.23 -6.87 -18.25
CA TYR A 145 6.41 -7.66 -19.16
C TYR A 145 7.25 -8.48 -20.15
N LYS A 146 6.85 -9.73 -20.35
CA LYS A 146 7.47 -10.60 -21.35
C LYS A 146 6.72 -10.44 -22.68
N TRP A 147 7.41 -9.96 -23.72
CA TRP A 147 6.85 -9.64 -25.02
C TRP A 147 6.30 -10.86 -25.74
N LYS A 148 5.07 -10.75 -26.25
CA LYS A 148 4.35 -11.83 -26.93
C LYS A 148 4.27 -11.60 -28.41
N GLU A 149 3.89 -12.64 -29.13
CA GLU A 149 3.60 -12.59 -30.56
C GLU A 149 2.43 -11.63 -30.83
N ASN A 150 2.60 -10.77 -31.84
CA ASN A 150 1.67 -9.70 -32.24
C ASN A 150 1.54 -8.51 -31.24
N ASP A 151 2.38 -8.42 -30.20
CA ASP A 151 2.42 -7.22 -29.39
C ASP A 151 2.97 -6.03 -30.15
N THR A 152 2.43 -4.86 -29.84
CA THR A 152 2.94 -3.56 -30.27
C THR A 152 3.09 -2.66 -29.05
N LEU A 153 3.92 -1.61 -29.15
CA LEU A 153 4.07 -0.66 -28.06
C LEU A 153 2.72 -0.08 -27.59
N ASP A 154 1.85 0.26 -28.54
CA ASP A 154 0.52 0.80 -28.23
C ASP A 154 -0.39 -0.23 -27.58
N SER A 155 -0.36 -1.50 -28.03
CA SER A 155 -1.18 -2.56 -27.43
C SER A 155 -0.75 -2.85 -26.00
N VAL A 156 0.56 -2.93 -25.75
CA VAL A 156 1.13 -3.18 -24.43
C VAL A 156 0.90 -1.98 -23.49
N ALA A 157 1.10 -0.75 -23.99
CA ALA A 157 0.81 0.47 -23.24
C ALA A 157 -0.67 0.54 -22.84
N GLY A 158 -1.57 0.25 -23.78
CA GLY A 158 -3.02 0.22 -23.51
C GLY A 158 -3.41 -0.86 -22.51
N GLN A 159 -2.83 -2.06 -22.61
CA GLN A 159 -3.07 -3.17 -21.68
C GLN A 159 -2.72 -2.80 -20.23
N PHE A 160 -1.61 -2.09 -20.02
CA PHE A 160 -1.11 -1.73 -18.70
C PHE A 160 -1.40 -0.30 -18.29
N LYS A 161 -2.28 0.42 -18.99
CA LYS A 161 -2.67 1.81 -18.67
C LYS A 161 -1.45 2.75 -18.58
N ALA A 162 -0.43 2.49 -19.42
CA ALA A 162 0.81 3.26 -19.53
C ALA A 162 0.84 4.07 -20.83
N LYS A 163 1.95 4.76 -21.09
CA LYS A 163 2.19 5.46 -22.34
C LYS A 163 3.24 4.70 -23.15
N ALA A 164 3.00 4.53 -24.44
CA ALA A 164 3.95 3.89 -25.36
C ALA A 164 5.31 4.61 -25.38
N GLU A 165 5.28 5.94 -25.27
CA GLU A 165 6.49 6.78 -25.21
C GLU A 165 7.36 6.46 -23.98
N ASP A 166 6.75 6.18 -22.83
CA ASP A 166 7.48 5.86 -21.59
C ASP A 166 8.17 4.49 -21.72
N ILE A 167 7.55 3.53 -22.43
CA ILE A 167 8.14 2.23 -22.73
C ILE A 167 9.31 2.39 -23.70
N LEU A 168 9.11 3.14 -24.79
CA LEU A 168 10.09 3.38 -25.82
C LEU A 168 11.33 4.12 -25.31
N ASN A 169 11.10 5.15 -24.49
CA ASN A 169 12.16 6.01 -23.97
C ASN A 169 12.86 5.45 -22.72
N TRP A 170 12.39 4.31 -22.17
CA TRP A 170 13.04 3.71 -21.01
C TRP A 170 14.44 3.16 -21.38
N PRO A 171 15.54 3.69 -20.79
CA PRO A 171 16.89 3.30 -21.22
C PRO A 171 17.19 1.81 -21.08
N GLY A 172 16.61 1.17 -20.04
CA GLY A 172 16.78 -0.26 -19.78
C GLY A 172 16.15 -1.17 -20.82
N ASN A 173 15.20 -0.68 -21.61
CA ASN A 173 14.59 -1.43 -22.72
C ASN A 173 15.46 -1.48 -23.97
N LYS A 174 16.46 -0.60 -24.08
CA LYS A 174 17.45 -0.58 -25.19
C LYS A 174 16.82 -0.58 -26.59
N MET A 175 15.64 0.04 -26.74
CA MET A 175 14.92 0.10 -28.02
C MET A 175 15.53 1.13 -28.98
N ASP A 176 15.51 0.83 -30.26
CA ASP A 176 15.84 1.82 -31.29
C ASP A 176 14.67 2.79 -31.44
N LEU A 177 14.92 4.09 -31.18
CA LEU A 177 13.88 5.13 -31.23
C LEU A 177 13.36 5.38 -32.66
N THR A 178 14.10 4.97 -33.68
CA THR A 178 13.73 5.16 -35.10
C THR A 178 12.98 3.96 -35.66
N ASN A 179 13.26 2.77 -35.15
CA ASN A 179 12.59 1.53 -35.56
C ASN A 179 12.44 0.61 -34.29
N PRO A 180 11.47 0.84 -33.45
CA PRO A 180 11.31 0.11 -32.19
C PRO A 180 10.82 -1.31 -32.46
N GLU A 181 11.73 -2.25 -32.55
CA GLU A 181 11.44 -3.68 -32.62
C GLU A 181 11.80 -4.37 -31.31
N VAL A 182 10.86 -5.15 -30.77
CA VAL A 182 11.08 -5.99 -29.58
C VAL A 182 11.01 -7.45 -30.00
N LYS A 183 11.96 -8.24 -29.57
CA LYS A 183 11.99 -9.67 -29.89
C LYS A 183 10.94 -10.42 -29.06
N LEU A 184 10.39 -11.48 -29.64
CA LEU A 184 9.53 -12.42 -28.92
C LEU A 184 10.26 -12.92 -27.67
N ASP A 185 9.54 -13.04 -26.57
CA ASP A 185 10.04 -13.49 -25.26
C ASP A 185 11.03 -12.53 -24.55
N GLU A 186 11.31 -11.37 -25.12
CA GLU A 186 12.11 -10.34 -24.47
C GLU A 186 11.35 -9.67 -23.31
N TRP A 187 12.07 -9.38 -22.24
CA TRP A 187 11.50 -8.69 -21.09
C TRP A 187 11.60 -7.18 -21.25
N VAL A 188 10.47 -6.50 -21.12
CA VAL A 188 10.33 -5.06 -21.30
C VAL A 188 9.78 -4.42 -20.05
N MET A 189 10.41 -3.34 -19.60
CA MET A 189 9.88 -2.51 -18.52
C MET A 189 8.80 -1.59 -19.09
N VAL A 190 7.64 -1.59 -18.45
CA VAL A 190 6.51 -0.68 -18.73
C VAL A 190 6.42 0.30 -17.55
N PRO A 191 7.14 1.44 -17.57
CA PRO A 191 7.17 2.40 -16.48
C PRO A 191 5.78 2.95 -16.19
N GLY A 192 5.40 3.03 -14.91
CA GLY A 192 4.08 3.49 -14.50
C GLY A 192 2.92 2.58 -14.89
N GLY A 193 3.20 1.46 -15.56
CA GLY A 193 2.20 0.47 -15.94
C GLY A 193 1.49 -0.12 -14.73
N GLN A 194 0.22 -0.49 -14.92
CA GLN A 194 -0.64 -1.06 -13.88
C GLN A 194 -1.38 -2.27 -14.43
N ARG A 195 -1.55 -3.28 -13.59
CA ARG A 195 -2.47 -4.38 -13.87
C ARG A 195 -3.36 -4.64 -12.66
N GLU A 196 -4.48 -5.29 -12.91
CA GLU A 196 -5.39 -5.70 -11.84
C GLU A 196 -4.84 -6.95 -11.15
N PHE A 197 -4.97 -6.99 -9.82
CA PHE A 197 -4.65 -8.18 -9.05
C PHE A 197 -5.73 -9.24 -9.23
N ARG A 198 -5.36 -10.49 -9.08
CA ARG A 198 -6.34 -11.54 -8.82
C ARG A 198 -6.87 -11.33 -7.40
N SER A 199 -8.05 -10.75 -7.29
CA SER A 199 -8.63 -10.52 -5.98
C SER A 199 -9.13 -11.85 -5.39
N TRP A 200 -8.61 -12.18 -4.23
CA TRP A 200 -9.04 -13.28 -3.39
C TRP A 200 -10.24 -12.77 -2.59
N ILE A 201 -11.45 -12.87 -3.18
CA ILE A 201 -12.63 -12.30 -2.55
C ILE A 201 -13.49 -13.42 -2.03
N VAL A 202 -13.54 -13.57 -0.70
CA VAL A 202 -14.72 -14.15 -0.06
C VAL A 202 -15.73 -12.99 0.04
N PRO A 203 -16.91 -13.09 -0.58
CA PRO A 203 -17.89 -12.01 -0.54
C PRO A 203 -18.40 -11.78 0.87
N GLN A 204 -19.06 -10.66 1.07
CA GLN A 204 -19.76 -10.36 2.30
C GLN A 204 -20.79 -11.44 2.61
N ILE A 205 -20.61 -12.12 3.74
CA ILE A 205 -21.54 -13.12 4.25
C ILE A 205 -22.27 -12.48 5.43
N ALA A 206 -23.45 -11.92 5.17
CA ALA A 206 -24.23 -11.28 6.23
C ALA A 206 -25.00 -12.35 7.04
N ARG A 207 -25.08 -12.14 8.36
CA ARG A 207 -25.80 -13.05 9.30
C ARG A 207 -27.27 -13.31 8.93
N GLY A 208 -27.94 -12.37 8.27
CA GLY A 208 -29.36 -12.44 7.94
C GLY A 208 -29.67 -12.96 6.54
N LYS A 209 -28.67 -13.34 5.73
CA LYS A 209 -28.87 -13.85 4.36
C LYS A 209 -28.47 -15.31 4.28
N ALA A 210 -29.37 -16.17 3.82
CA ALA A 210 -29.08 -17.56 3.55
C ALA A 210 -28.02 -17.70 2.46
N GLY A 211 -27.01 -18.51 2.73
CA GLY A 211 -26.33 -19.27 1.72
C GLY A 211 -25.20 -18.61 0.97
N VAL A 212 -24.01 -18.74 1.50
CA VAL A 212 -22.81 -18.79 0.67
C VAL A 212 -22.59 -20.26 0.33
N SER A 213 -22.51 -20.57 -0.96
CA SER A 213 -22.36 -21.95 -1.42
C SER A 213 -21.01 -22.52 -0.98
N LYS A 214 -21.03 -23.61 -0.20
CA LYS A 214 -19.82 -24.39 0.16
C LYS A 214 -19.03 -24.85 -1.06
N SER A 215 -19.71 -25.08 -2.17
CA SER A 215 -19.06 -25.48 -3.42
C SER A 215 -18.19 -24.38 -4.02
N VAL A 216 -18.48 -23.12 -3.73
CA VAL A 216 -17.74 -21.96 -4.26
C VAL A 216 -16.63 -21.50 -3.30
N TYR A 217 -16.96 -21.42 -2.00
CA TYR A 217 -16.06 -20.77 -1.02
C TYR A 217 -15.36 -21.77 -0.09
N GLY A 218 -15.72 -23.03 -0.17
CA GLY A 218 -15.15 -24.11 0.62
C GLY A 218 -16.04 -24.56 1.78
N PRO A 219 -15.68 -25.66 2.41
CA PRO A 219 -16.51 -26.31 3.46
C PRO A 219 -16.73 -25.48 4.71
N GLY A 220 -15.90 -24.43 4.94
CA GLY A 220 -16.07 -23.51 6.06
C GLY A 220 -17.21 -22.50 5.89
N ALA A 221 -17.79 -22.37 4.69
CA ALA A 221 -18.90 -21.46 4.43
C ALA A 221 -20.15 -21.85 5.23
N CYS A 222 -20.74 -20.88 5.92
CA CYS A 222 -21.94 -21.10 6.72
C CYS A 222 -23.19 -20.96 5.84
N GLU A 223 -23.99 -22.04 5.76
CA GLU A 223 -25.26 -22.05 5.06
C GLU A 223 -26.38 -21.79 6.09
N GLY A 224 -27.10 -20.70 5.96
CA GLY A 224 -28.21 -20.38 6.84
C GLY A 224 -28.31 -18.89 7.19
N SER A 225 -29.37 -18.56 7.88
CA SER A 225 -29.60 -17.23 8.47
C SER A 225 -29.38 -17.37 9.97
N TYR A 226 -28.53 -16.54 10.52
CA TYR A 226 -28.19 -16.56 11.93
C TYR A 226 -28.50 -15.21 12.59
N ASP A 227 -28.94 -15.26 13.84
CA ASP A 227 -29.07 -14.09 14.68
C ASP A 227 -28.23 -14.30 15.96
N GLY A 228 -27.86 -13.22 16.65
CA GLY A 228 -27.04 -13.37 17.84
C GLY A 228 -26.36 -12.06 18.27
N ALA A 229 -25.15 -12.18 18.82
CA ALA A 229 -24.41 -11.07 19.39
C ALA A 229 -24.15 -9.95 18.37
N TYR A 230 -24.12 -8.70 18.84
CA TYR A 230 -23.80 -7.49 18.09
C TYR A 230 -22.49 -6.88 18.60
N GLY A 231 -21.67 -6.40 17.67
CA GLY A 231 -20.43 -5.68 17.97
C GLY A 231 -20.68 -4.22 18.33
N SER A 232 -19.75 -3.68 19.09
CA SER A 232 -19.75 -2.28 19.53
C SER A 232 -19.18 -1.33 18.46
N GLY A 233 -18.35 -1.85 17.53
CA GLY A 233 -17.52 -1.08 16.63
C GLY A 233 -16.20 -0.62 17.23
N SER A 234 -15.92 -0.99 18.49
CA SER A 234 -14.63 -0.81 19.14
C SER A 234 -13.85 -2.12 19.08
N PHE A 235 -12.77 -2.13 18.32
CA PHE A 235 -12.02 -3.36 18.06
C PHE A 235 -10.84 -3.51 19.02
N THR A 236 -10.46 -4.76 19.29
CA THR A 236 -9.21 -5.10 19.96
C THR A 236 -8.34 -5.96 19.07
N TRP A 237 -7.04 -6.04 19.36
CA TRP A 237 -6.15 -6.94 18.64
C TRP A 237 -6.62 -8.40 18.78
N PRO A 238 -6.60 -9.17 17.67
CA PRO A 238 -7.06 -10.58 17.68
C PRO A 238 -6.04 -11.54 18.29
N SER A 239 -4.91 -11.03 18.75
CA SER A 239 -3.78 -11.78 19.29
C SER A 239 -3.14 -11.05 20.45
N ALA A 240 -2.37 -11.75 21.28
CA ALA A 240 -1.48 -11.13 22.26
C ALA A 240 -0.33 -10.35 21.59
N SER A 241 0.02 -10.69 20.34
CA SER A 241 0.98 -9.95 19.53
C SER A 241 0.30 -8.78 18.83
N THR A 242 0.96 -7.63 18.81
CA THR A 242 0.59 -6.43 18.01
C THR A 242 1.64 -6.12 16.94
N VAL A 243 2.59 -7.04 16.73
CA VAL A 243 3.70 -6.90 15.80
C VAL A 243 3.31 -7.52 14.46
N LEU A 244 3.58 -6.81 13.35
CA LEU A 244 3.38 -7.38 12.02
C LEU A 244 4.48 -8.40 11.69
N SER A 245 4.10 -9.46 10.98
CA SER A 245 5.03 -10.48 10.47
C SER A 245 5.70 -10.09 9.15
N GLY A 246 5.36 -8.91 8.62
CA GLY A 246 6.01 -8.35 7.43
C GLY A 246 5.08 -7.67 6.44
N ASN A 247 3.84 -8.16 6.26
CA ASN A 247 2.89 -7.53 5.34
C ASN A 247 1.95 -6.59 6.09
N ASP A 248 1.82 -5.38 5.57
CA ASP A 248 0.88 -4.36 6.00
C ASP A 248 -0.26 -4.25 4.97
N PHE A 249 -1.23 -3.37 5.24
CA PHE A 249 -2.37 -3.12 4.35
C PHE A 249 -1.96 -2.28 3.13
N TRP A 250 -2.23 -2.81 1.92
CA TRP A 250 -2.02 -2.13 0.63
C TRP A 250 -2.88 -2.79 -0.46
N SER A 251 -2.86 -2.28 -1.70
CA SER A 251 -3.75 -2.73 -2.78
C SER A 251 -3.65 -4.21 -3.17
N GLY A 252 -2.52 -4.85 -2.94
CA GLY A 252 -2.30 -6.29 -3.17
C GLY A 252 -2.43 -7.14 -1.91
N HIS A 253 -2.64 -6.53 -0.74
CA HIS A 253 -2.83 -7.20 0.55
C HIS A 253 -3.87 -6.46 1.36
N LEU A 254 -5.10 -6.95 1.35
CA LEU A 254 -6.28 -6.27 1.87
C LEU A 254 -6.53 -6.56 3.36
N GLY A 255 -5.47 -6.85 4.10
CA GLY A 255 -5.43 -7.11 5.52
C GLY A 255 -4.09 -6.70 6.13
N ILE A 256 -3.83 -7.15 7.34
CA ILE A 256 -2.52 -7.09 7.99
C ILE A 256 -2.13 -8.49 8.48
N ASP A 257 -0.83 -8.80 8.42
CA ASP A 257 -0.30 -10.06 8.91
C ASP A 257 0.32 -9.87 10.29
N ILE A 258 -0.32 -10.44 11.30
CA ILE A 258 0.09 -10.34 12.70
C ILE A 258 1.00 -11.53 13.04
N ALA A 259 2.20 -11.23 13.55
CA ALA A 259 3.17 -12.25 13.92
C ALA A 259 2.62 -13.18 15.02
N ALA A 260 2.65 -14.49 14.75
CA ALA A 260 2.18 -15.52 15.66
C ALA A 260 2.94 -16.83 15.42
N TYR A 261 2.99 -17.69 16.42
CA TYR A 261 3.44 -19.08 16.26
C TYR A 261 2.26 -20.00 16.00
N VAL A 262 2.53 -21.15 15.39
CA VAL A 262 1.49 -22.18 15.23
C VAL A 262 0.96 -22.59 16.60
N GLY A 263 -0.35 -22.48 16.80
CA GLY A 263 -1.03 -22.80 18.04
C GLY A 263 -1.33 -21.60 18.95
N ASP A 264 -0.77 -20.42 18.68
CA ASP A 264 -1.10 -19.21 19.43
C ASP A 264 -2.60 -18.91 19.34
N SER A 265 -3.19 -18.48 20.48
CA SER A 265 -4.62 -18.22 20.55
C SER A 265 -5.03 -17.01 19.72
N VAL A 266 -6.11 -17.17 18.97
CA VAL A 266 -6.76 -16.11 18.19
C VAL A 266 -8.10 -15.77 18.82
N PHE A 267 -8.37 -14.48 18.98
CA PHE A 267 -9.53 -13.96 19.70
C PHE A 267 -10.42 -13.09 18.78
N ALA A 268 -11.71 -13.05 19.08
CA ALA A 268 -12.64 -12.16 18.40
C ALA A 268 -12.30 -10.69 18.71
N SER A 269 -12.06 -9.89 17.69
CA SER A 269 -11.71 -8.47 17.82
C SER A 269 -12.89 -7.60 18.29
N ASP A 270 -14.12 -8.01 18.02
CA ASP A 270 -15.36 -7.45 18.55
C ASP A 270 -16.41 -8.55 18.63
N SER A 271 -17.53 -8.30 19.31
CA SER A 271 -18.64 -9.23 19.45
C SER A 271 -19.38 -9.41 18.13
N GLY A 272 -19.92 -10.60 17.88
CA GLY A 272 -20.65 -10.85 16.63
C GLY A 272 -21.11 -12.31 16.49
N VAL A 273 -21.47 -12.67 15.27
CA VAL A 273 -21.90 -14.02 14.90
C VAL A 273 -20.96 -14.60 13.85
N ILE A 274 -20.58 -15.86 14.04
CA ILE A 274 -19.74 -16.58 13.10
C ILE A 274 -20.52 -16.86 11.80
N VAL A 275 -20.03 -16.34 10.69
CA VAL A 275 -20.61 -16.51 9.36
C VAL A 275 -19.73 -17.33 8.41
N PHE A 276 -18.51 -17.65 8.83
CA PHE A 276 -17.60 -18.59 8.18
C PHE A 276 -16.73 -19.28 9.25
N ALA A 277 -16.59 -20.62 9.19
CA ALA A 277 -15.76 -21.38 10.13
C ALA A 277 -15.23 -22.65 9.48
N GLY A 278 -13.95 -22.65 9.06
CA GLY A 278 -13.31 -23.80 8.45
C GLY A 278 -12.48 -23.45 7.21
N TRP A 279 -12.30 -24.44 6.34
CA TRP A 279 -11.46 -24.28 5.15
C TRP A 279 -12.13 -23.43 4.07
N SER A 280 -11.38 -22.45 3.55
CA SER A 280 -11.73 -21.59 2.41
C SER A 280 -10.94 -22.00 1.16
N THR A 281 -11.62 -22.04 0.00
CA THR A 281 -10.99 -22.31 -1.30
C THR A 281 -10.22 -21.11 -1.87
N GLY A 282 -10.39 -19.92 -1.27
CA GLY A 282 -9.81 -18.66 -1.76
C GLY A 282 -8.39 -18.36 -1.27
N GLY A 283 -7.64 -19.36 -0.78
CA GLY A 283 -6.26 -19.14 -0.32
C GLY A 283 -6.11 -18.85 1.17
N TYR A 284 -7.16 -18.45 1.86
CA TYR A 284 -7.16 -18.17 3.31
C TYR A 284 -6.86 -19.38 4.20
N GLY A 285 -6.90 -20.61 3.64
CA GLY A 285 -6.78 -21.84 4.42
C GLY A 285 -7.93 -21.99 5.40
N ASN A 286 -7.66 -22.43 6.63
CA ASN A 286 -8.67 -22.40 7.68
C ASN A 286 -8.90 -20.95 8.11
N MET A 287 -10.14 -20.52 8.06
CA MET A 287 -10.49 -19.15 8.46
C MET A 287 -11.77 -19.09 9.30
N VAL A 288 -11.89 -18.00 10.03
CA VAL A 288 -13.10 -17.56 10.71
C VAL A 288 -13.50 -16.19 10.17
N MET A 289 -14.79 -15.98 9.89
CA MET A 289 -15.34 -14.64 9.63
C MET A 289 -16.44 -14.36 10.62
N ILE A 290 -16.40 -13.17 11.24
CA ILE A 290 -17.40 -12.68 12.18
C ILE A 290 -18.18 -11.54 11.55
N ASP A 291 -19.50 -11.63 11.57
CA ASP A 291 -20.40 -10.50 11.28
C ASP A 291 -20.80 -9.81 12.59
N HIS A 292 -20.42 -8.54 12.73
CA HIS A 292 -20.65 -7.77 13.95
C HIS A 292 -22.06 -7.12 14.00
N GLY A 293 -22.85 -7.24 12.91
CA GLY A 293 -24.24 -6.74 12.85
C GLY A 293 -24.40 -5.24 12.70
N ASN A 294 -23.31 -4.49 12.73
CA ASN A 294 -23.26 -3.03 12.59
C ASN A 294 -22.65 -2.59 11.24
N GLY A 295 -22.55 -3.52 10.28
CA GLY A 295 -21.92 -3.34 8.97
C GLY A 295 -20.47 -3.76 8.91
N TYR A 296 -19.82 -3.93 10.06
CA TYR A 296 -18.48 -4.45 10.13
C TYR A 296 -18.44 -5.98 10.06
N GLN A 297 -17.39 -6.50 9.44
CA GLN A 297 -16.99 -7.91 9.48
C GLN A 297 -15.48 -7.99 9.69
N THR A 298 -15.04 -9.02 10.40
CA THR A 298 -13.61 -9.34 10.56
C THR A 298 -13.31 -10.74 10.07
N VAL A 299 -12.13 -10.91 9.47
CA VAL A 299 -11.61 -12.17 8.95
C VAL A 299 -10.32 -12.52 9.66
N TYR A 300 -10.19 -13.79 10.02
CA TYR A 300 -9.01 -14.37 10.68
C TYR A 300 -8.62 -15.60 9.89
N ALA A 301 -7.49 -15.57 9.20
CA ALA A 301 -7.09 -16.62 8.26
C ALA A 301 -5.76 -17.29 8.62
N HIS A 302 -5.39 -18.29 7.82
CA HIS A 302 -4.22 -19.15 7.95
C HIS A 302 -4.17 -19.95 9.27
N LEU A 303 -5.35 -20.16 9.90
CA LEU A 303 -5.46 -20.85 11.20
C LEU A 303 -5.02 -22.30 11.13
N SER A 304 -4.39 -22.80 12.19
CA SER A 304 -4.11 -24.22 12.37
C SER A 304 -5.34 -24.98 12.88
N ALA A 305 -6.19 -24.31 13.67
CA ALA A 305 -7.44 -24.86 14.18
C ALA A 305 -8.52 -23.78 14.27
N VAL A 306 -9.75 -24.17 13.96
CA VAL A 306 -10.97 -23.36 14.14
C VAL A 306 -11.67 -23.82 15.41
N GLY A 307 -11.88 -22.89 16.34
CA GLY A 307 -12.43 -23.17 17.68
C GLY A 307 -13.92 -22.86 17.83
N VAL A 308 -14.58 -22.43 16.73
CA VAL A 308 -15.97 -21.97 16.73
C VAL A 308 -16.74 -22.59 15.57
N GLY A 309 -18.07 -22.52 15.63
CA GLY A 309 -18.94 -23.06 14.58
C GLY A 309 -19.86 -22.00 13.97
N CYS A 310 -20.43 -22.33 12.81
CA CYS A 310 -21.39 -21.52 12.10
C CYS A 310 -22.58 -21.11 12.99
N GLY A 311 -22.95 -19.84 12.96
CA GLY A 311 -24.07 -19.29 13.72
C GLY A 311 -23.77 -19.07 15.21
N GLN A 312 -22.59 -19.45 15.69
CA GLN A 312 -22.20 -19.23 17.08
C GLN A 312 -22.05 -17.73 17.34
N SER A 313 -22.64 -17.25 18.44
CA SER A 313 -22.37 -15.94 19.00
C SER A 313 -21.04 -15.93 19.73
N VAL A 314 -20.20 -14.94 19.46
CA VAL A 314 -18.94 -14.69 20.16
C VAL A 314 -18.92 -13.27 20.70
N TYR A 315 -18.21 -13.09 21.81
CA TYR A 315 -17.99 -11.78 22.41
C TYR A 315 -16.54 -11.37 22.24
N GLN A 316 -16.27 -10.06 22.23
CA GLN A 316 -14.93 -9.51 22.14
C GLN A 316 -13.98 -10.22 23.11
N GLY A 317 -12.82 -10.65 22.62
CA GLY A 317 -11.84 -11.41 23.40
C GLY A 317 -12.13 -12.90 23.57
N ASN A 318 -13.26 -13.43 23.04
CA ASN A 318 -13.48 -14.87 23.04
C ASN A 318 -12.48 -15.57 22.10
N TYR A 319 -11.99 -16.73 22.54
CA TYR A 319 -11.18 -17.61 21.71
C TYR A 319 -12.00 -18.11 20.51
N ILE A 320 -11.42 -17.97 19.30
CA ILE A 320 -12.08 -18.38 18.05
C ILE A 320 -11.27 -19.39 17.22
N GLY A 321 -9.99 -19.58 17.58
CA GLY A 321 -9.11 -20.50 16.86
C GLY A 321 -7.66 -20.34 17.26
N SER A 322 -6.80 -21.07 16.57
CA SER A 322 -5.35 -21.01 16.78
C SER A 322 -4.64 -20.58 15.50
N ALA A 323 -3.65 -19.69 15.63
CA ALA A 323 -2.78 -19.26 14.54
C ALA A 323 -2.07 -20.44 13.87
N GLY A 324 -1.75 -20.33 12.60
CA GLY A 324 -1.14 -21.40 11.84
C GLY A 324 -0.41 -20.93 10.61
N ASN A 325 -0.34 -21.83 9.63
CA ASN A 325 0.32 -21.64 8.34
C ASN A 325 -0.44 -22.43 7.25
N THR A 326 -1.79 -22.33 7.25
CA THR A 326 -2.64 -23.07 6.29
C THR A 326 -3.03 -22.19 5.11
N GLY A 327 -3.34 -22.81 3.97
CA GLY A 327 -3.67 -22.10 2.75
C GLY A 327 -2.43 -21.53 2.05
N ASN A 328 -2.57 -20.36 1.46
CA ASN A 328 -1.46 -19.66 0.80
C ASN A 328 -0.67 -18.82 1.82
N SER A 329 0.08 -19.49 2.64
CA SER A 329 0.92 -18.88 3.65
C SER A 329 2.28 -19.60 3.68
N THR A 330 3.36 -18.88 3.82
CA THR A 330 4.73 -19.39 3.81
C THR A 330 5.39 -19.39 5.18
N GLY A 331 4.72 -18.83 6.17
CA GLY A 331 5.19 -18.78 7.56
C GLY A 331 4.04 -18.59 8.54
N PRO A 332 4.20 -18.97 9.82
CA PRO A 332 3.12 -18.81 10.80
C PRO A 332 2.78 -17.34 11.05
N HIS A 333 1.52 -16.98 10.86
CA HIS A 333 0.95 -15.66 11.16
C HIS A 333 -0.58 -15.73 11.21
N ILE A 334 -1.21 -14.62 11.58
CA ILE A 334 -2.64 -14.40 11.47
C ILE A 334 -2.85 -13.33 10.41
N HIS A 335 -3.45 -13.69 9.29
CA HIS A 335 -3.96 -12.71 8.34
C HIS A 335 -5.28 -12.16 8.86
N PHE A 336 -5.34 -10.84 9.10
CA PHE A 336 -6.46 -10.16 9.71
C PHE A 336 -7.02 -9.08 8.79
N GLU A 337 -8.33 -9.18 8.49
CA GLU A 337 -9.04 -8.18 7.68
C GLU A 337 -10.17 -7.53 8.45
N VAL A 338 -10.44 -6.26 8.12
CA VAL A 338 -11.64 -5.54 8.51
C VAL A 338 -12.40 -5.14 7.26
N ARG A 339 -13.71 -5.35 7.26
CA ARG A 339 -14.60 -4.98 6.15
C ARG A 339 -15.77 -4.17 6.67
N ILE A 340 -16.18 -3.14 5.91
CA ILE A 340 -17.39 -2.36 6.17
C ILE A 340 -18.30 -2.46 4.94
N TRP A 341 -19.50 -3.00 5.13
CA TRP A 341 -20.45 -3.23 4.04
C TRP A 341 -19.84 -4.00 2.86
N GLY A 342 -18.93 -4.92 3.15
CA GLY A 342 -18.21 -5.73 2.16
C GLY A 342 -16.99 -5.07 1.53
N GLN A 343 -16.71 -3.81 1.85
CA GLN A 343 -15.51 -3.12 1.38
C GLN A 343 -14.36 -3.33 2.38
N PHE A 344 -13.17 -3.60 1.88
CA PHE A 344 -11.96 -3.72 2.70
C PHE A 344 -11.56 -2.38 3.28
N VAL A 345 -11.24 -2.37 4.55
CA VAL A 345 -10.80 -1.19 5.30
C VAL A 345 -9.47 -1.49 5.94
N ASN A 346 -8.56 -0.53 5.89
CA ASN A 346 -7.29 -0.67 6.57
C ASN A 346 -7.50 -0.89 8.08
N PRO A 347 -7.07 -2.05 8.64
CA PRO A 347 -7.30 -2.39 10.05
C PRO A 347 -6.75 -1.35 11.04
N TRP A 348 -5.73 -0.59 10.66
CA TRP A 348 -5.18 0.49 11.48
C TRP A 348 -6.15 1.63 11.81
N TYR A 349 -7.26 1.74 11.07
CA TYR A 349 -8.27 2.76 11.37
C TYR A 349 -9.20 2.39 12.53
N VAL A 350 -9.20 1.13 12.95
CA VAL A 350 -10.12 0.62 13.96
C VAL A 350 -9.43 -0.11 15.11
N LEU A 351 -8.22 -0.61 14.92
CA LEU A 351 -7.40 -1.21 15.97
C LEU A 351 -6.78 -0.12 16.87
N PRO A 352 -6.65 -0.38 18.20
CA PRO A 352 -6.08 0.55 19.16
C PRO A 352 -4.56 0.73 19.01
#